data_0c2c1b4077944b3d48b85c729216cd97
#
_entry.id   0c2c1b4077944b3d48b85c729216cd97
#
_cell.length_a   1.000
_cell.length_b   1.000
_cell.length_c   1.000
_cell.angle_alpha   90.00
_cell.angle_beta   90.00
_cell.angle_gamma   90.00
#
_symmetry.space_group_name_H-M   'P 1'
#
loop_
_entity.id
_entity.type
_entity.pdbx_description
1 polymer ?
#
loop_
_entity_poly.entity_id
_entity_poly.type
_entity_poly.pdbx_seq_one_letter_code
_entity_poly.pdbx_strand_id
1 'polypeptide(L)'
;MISYPFDSEITGYTDNGLPQFDRAIDADNFRDFTKTFYTNGVRADSSDFLVAASTGMNITVEPGKGVVEGVIFNEDKKRTLAIQASESLDRIDTVVIRLDNLQRNVDLYVVKGTAASSPIRPKLNRPVLGESGDYYELGIADIFVAKNSTDIAQHRITDTRLDNERCGVIASAILELNTTKYYEQFQSALDEYLETVNAAIDGTLAGQLESKIRSTTKTITIQPEEWQEGIYTLNDPLVTSDTSNQDWMPKKDISKEELDILLAAIIIDYDQDVGWTKIKCLGDIPTVAVTFRVCFRGDK
;
A
#
# COMPACT_ATOMS: atom_id res chain seq x y z
N MET A 1 -38.58 -27.42 7.42
CA MET A 1 -37.63 -26.71 8.32
C MET A 1 -37.04 -27.76 9.26
N ILE A 2 -35.73 -27.90 9.30
CA ILE A 2 -35.03 -28.80 10.23
C ILE A 2 -34.50 -27.91 11.35
N SER A 3 -34.66 -28.29 12.61
CA SER A 3 -34.23 -27.55 13.78
C SER A 3 -33.56 -28.45 14.80
N TYR A 4 -32.46 -27.99 15.39
CA TYR A 4 -31.68 -28.71 16.41
C TYR A 4 -30.92 -27.64 17.26
N PRO A 5 -30.43 -27.96 18.46
CA PRO A 5 -30.60 -29.23 19.16
C PRO A 5 -31.93 -29.31 19.94
N PHE A 6 -32.49 -30.46 20.02
CA PHE A 6 -33.58 -30.80 20.93
C PHE A 6 -33.32 -32.20 21.51
N ASP A 7 -33.84 -32.47 22.72
CA ASP A 7 -33.75 -33.78 23.29
C ASP A 7 -34.49 -34.79 22.40
N SER A 8 -33.89 -35.95 22.24
CA SER A 8 -34.49 -37.06 21.46
C SER A 8 -35.47 -37.83 22.31
N GLU A 9 -36.62 -38.21 21.75
CA GLU A 9 -37.58 -39.12 22.35
C GLU A 9 -37.43 -40.52 21.78
N ILE A 10 -37.61 -41.55 22.60
CA ILE A 10 -37.58 -42.94 22.13
C ILE A 10 -38.90 -43.21 21.42
N THR A 11 -38.83 -43.49 20.13
CA THR A 11 -40.01 -43.80 19.28
C THR A 11 -40.28 -45.28 19.12
N GLY A 12 -39.31 -46.10 19.52
CA GLY A 12 -39.41 -47.57 19.42
C GLY A 12 -38.11 -48.26 19.80
N TYR A 13 -38.07 -49.55 19.57
CA TYR A 13 -36.89 -50.38 19.76
C TYR A 13 -36.63 -51.21 18.51
N THR A 14 -35.39 -51.48 18.19
CA THR A 14 -35.00 -52.42 17.14
C THR A 14 -35.26 -53.86 17.58
N ASP A 15 -35.21 -54.80 16.65
CA ASP A 15 -35.33 -56.22 16.94
C ASP A 15 -34.31 -56.78 17.96
N ASN A 16 -33.20 -56.08 18.09
CA ASN A 16 -32.11 -56.34 19.03
C ASN A 16 -32.28 -55.62 20.36
N GLY A 17 -33.39 -54.92 20.60
CA GLY A 17 -33.66 -54.17 21.83
C GLY A 17 -32.97 -52.85 22.02
N LEU A 18 -32.36 -52.27 20.95
CA LEU A 18 -31.76 -50.97 20.99
C LEU A 18 -32.81 -49.87 20.77
N PRO A 19 -32.80 -48.76 21.52
CA PRO A 19 -33.77 -47.70 21.37
C PRO A 19 -33.63 -47.00 19.99
N GLN A 20 -34.78 -46.70 19.38
CA GLN A 20 -34.88 -45.83 18.21
C GLN A 20 -35.31 -44.43 18.68
N PHE A 21 -34.69 -43.42 18.14
CA PHE A 21 -34.95 -42.03 18.50
C PHE A 21 -35.63 -41.29 17.35
N ASP A 22 -36.49 -40.32 17.69
CA ASP A 22 -37.18 -39.48 16.71
C ASP A 22 -36.20 -38.50 16.00
N ARG A 23 -35.11 -38.18 16.63
CA ARG A 23 -34.05 -37.32 16.06
C ARG A 23 -32.69 -37.78 16.56
N ALA A 24 -31.71 -37.67 15.68
CA ALA A 24 -30.31 -37.88 15.97
C ALA A 24 -29.51 -36.67 15.54
N ILE A 25 -28.57 -36.26 16.36
CA ILE A 25 -27.55 -35.26 15.96
C ILE A 25 -26.41 -36.07 15.36
N ASP A 26 -26.28 -36.02 14.05
CA ASP A 26 -25.21 -36.67 13.31
C ASP A 26 -24.05 -35.72 13.01
N ALA A 27 -23.03 -36.23 12.32
CA ALA A 27 -21.86 -35.44 11.94
C ALA A 27 -22.22 -34.27 11.01
N ASP A 28 -23.24 -34.45 10.15
CA ASP A 28 -23.66 -33.41 9.21
C ASP A 28 -24.32 -32.23 9.94
N ASN A 29 -25.14 -32.49 10.94
CA ASN A 29 -25.73 -31.48 11.80
C ASN A 29 -24.62 -30.63 12.52
N PHE A 30 -23.56 -31.31 12.99
CA PHE A 30 -22.44 -30.64 13.63
C PHE A 30 -21.60 -29.82 12.63
N ARG A 31 -21.40 -30.34 11.43
CA ARG A 31 -20.74 -29.60 10.34
C ARG A 31 -21.53 -28.37 9.95
N ASP A 32 -22.84 -28.46 9.82
CA ASP A 32 -23.71 -27.32 9.50
C ASP A 32 -23.69 -26.28 10.61
N PHE A 33 -23.66 -26.69 11.87
CA PHE A 33 -23.44 -25.77 12.98
C PHE A 33 -22.11 -25.03 12.86
N THR A 34 -21.04 -25.75 12.57
CA THR A 34 -19.71 -25.16 12.40
C THR A 34 -19.68 -24.18 11.20
N LYS A 35 -20.25 -24.53 10.05
CA LYS A 35 -20.38 -23.67 8.87
C LYS A 35 -21.17 -22.39 9.13
N THR A 36 -22.15 -22.43 10.03
CA THR A 36 -22.94 -21.26 10.38
C THR A 36 -22.10 -20.19 11.07
N PHE A 37 -21.07 -20.59 11.82
CA PHE A 37 -20.26 -19.68 12.63
C PHE A 37 -18.86 -19.43 12.09
N TYR A 38 -18.32 -20.31 11.24
CA TYR A 38 -16.94 -20.21 10.77
C TYR A 38 -16.84 -20.41 9.26
N THR A 39 -16.03 -19.57 8.64
CA THR A 39 -15.67 -19.71 7.22
C THR A 39 -14.62 -20.80 7.03
N ASN A 40 -14.50 -21.31 5.80
CA ASN A 40 -13.39 -22.17 5.41
C ASN A 40 -12.06 -21.40 5.51
N GLY A 41 -11.02 -22.09 5.95
CA GLY A 41 -9.68 -21.50 6.00
C GLY A 41 -8.80 -22.06 7.10
N VAL A 42 -7.63 -21.47 7.23
CA VAL A 42 -6.67 -21.75 8.31
C VAL A 42 -6.76 -20.69 9.39
N ARG A 43 -6.24 -20.95 10.59
CA ARG A 43 -6.20 -19.95 11.67
C ARG A 43 -5.31 -18.78 11.27
N ALA A 44 -5.68 -17.56 11.68
CA ALA A 44 -4.96 -16.33 11.38
C ALA A 44 -3.62 -16.16 12.11
N ASP A 45 -2.99 -17.23 12.55
CA ASP A 45 -1.64 -17.21 13.09
C ASP A 45 -0.63 -17.20 11.93
N SER A 46 0.42 -16.39 12.05
CA SER A 46 1.41 -16.19 10.99
C SER A 46 2.13 -17.47 10.57
N SER A 47 2.19 -18.48 11.45
CA SER A 47 2.88 -19.75 11.22
C SER A 47 1.98 -20.91 10.82
N ASP A 48 0.66 -20.86 11.07
CA ASP A 48 -0.25 -21.97 10.81
C ASP A 48 -0.22 -22.36 9.33
N PHE A 49 0.16 -23.61 9.04
CA PHE A 49 0.32 -24.16 7.70
C PHE A 49 1.26 -23.36 6.77
N LEU A 50 2.19 -22.60 7.32
CA LEU A 50 3.20 -21.91 6.52
C LEU A 50 4.05 -22.94 5.75
N VAL A 51 4.15 -22.73 4.45
CA VAL A 51 4.97 -23.57 3.56
C VAL A 51 6.34 -22.94 3.37
N ALA A 52 7.40 -23.71 3.61
CA ALA A 52 8.76 -23.27 3.43
C ALA A 52 9.58 -24.27 2.60
N ALA A 53 10.59 -23.76 1.90
CA ALA A 53 11.55 -24.60 1.19
C ALA A 53 12.36 -25.46 2.16
N SER A 54 12.72 -26.68 1.72
CA SER A 54 13.58 -27.59 2.44
C SER A 54 14.69 -28.10 1.53
N THR A 55 15.45 -29.09 1.98
CA THR A 55 16.58 -29.61 1.21
C THR A 55 16.12 -30.35 -0.05
N GLY A 56 16.69 -30.00 -1.19
CA GLY A 56 16.39 -30.61 -2.50
C GLY A 56 14.96 -30.31 -2.95
N MET A 57 14.29 -31.29 -3.54
CA MET A 57 12.92 -31.19 -4.03
C MET A 57 11.90 -31.41 -2.92
N ASN A 58 12.13 -30.90 -1.72
CA ASN A 58 11.19 -31.01 -0.60
C ASN A 58 10.78 -29.63 -0.09
N ILE A 59 9.60 -29.59 0.50
CA ILE A 59 9.06 -28.47 1.24
C ILE A 59 8.65 -28.92 2.63
N THR A 60 8.56 -27.98 3.56
CA THR A 60 7.97 -28.22 4.88
C THR A 60 6.71 -27.41 5.05
N VAL A 61 5.75 -27.96 5.77
CA VAL A 61 4.51 -27.31 6.19
C VAL A 61 4.48 -27.27 7.71
N GLU A 62 4.34 -26.07 8.28
CA GLU A 62 4.26 -25.88 9.73
C GLU A 62 2.94 -26.45 10.29
N PRO A 63 2.92 -26.80 11.60
CA PRO A 63 1.69 -27.16 12.29
C PRO A 63 0.62 -26.08 12.17
N GLY A 64 -0.65 -26.47 12.32
CA GLY A 64 -1.71 -25.47 12.23
C GLY A 64 -3.11 -26.04 12.47
N LYS A 65 -4.10 -25.14 12.53
CA LYS A 65 -5.51 -25.47 12.70
C LYS A 65 -6.34 -24.81 11.62
N GLY A 66 -7.44 -25.43 11.25
CA GLY A 66 -8.32 -24.91 10.22
C GLY A 66 -9.74 -25.49 10.28
N VAL A 67 -10.57 -24.97 9.41
CA VAL A 67 -11.92 -25.43 9.15
C VAL A 67 -12.09 -25.58 7.65
N VAL A 68 -12.62 -26.72 7.22
CA VAL A 68 -12.98 -26.97 5.83
C VAL A 68 -14.35 -27.67 5.78
N GLU A 69 -15.32 -27.03 5.13
CA GLU A 69 -16.69 -27.54 5.01
C GLU A 69 -17.29 -27.99 6.36
N GLY A 70 -17.06 -27.21 7.42
CA GLY A 70 -17.51 -27.47 8.77
C GLY A 70 -16.71 -28.52 9.54
N VAL A 71 -15.72 -29.15 8.91
CA VAL A 71 -14.80 -30.08 9.57
C VAL A 71 -13.63 -29.30 10.15
N ILE A 72 -13.45 -29.39 11.47
CA ILE A 72 -12.30 -28.80 12.18
C ILE A 72 -11.13 -29.79 12.06
N PHE A 73 -9.96 -29.28 11.67
CA PHE A 73 -8.75 -30.09 11.56
C PHE A 73 -7.58 -29.45 12.31
N ASN A 74 -6.65 -30.28 12.76
CA ASN A 74 -5.45 -29.87 13.47
C ASN A 74 -4.27 -30.75 13.05
N GLU A 75 -3.22 -30.14 12.57
CA GLU A 75 -1.91 -30.78 12.38
C GLU A 75 -0.96 -30.27 13.47
N ASP A 76 -0.47 -31.14 14.30
CA ASP A 76 0.37 -30.83 15.47
C ASP A 76 1.88 -30.94 15.19
N LYS A 77 2.25 -31.43 14.01
CA LYS A 77 3.64 -31.68 13.63
C LYS A 77 3.99 -31.01 12.29
N LYS A 78 5.23 -30.58 12.19
CA LYS A 78 5.79 -30.15 10.91
C LYS A 78 5.81 -31.33 9.93
N ARG A 79 5.24 -31.12 8.76
CA ARG A 79 5.18 -32.13 7.69
C ARG A 79 6.20 -31.80 6.60
N THR A 80 6.81 -32.83 6.04
CA THR A 80 7.68 -32.69 4.85
C THR A 80 6.98 -33.34 3.67
N LEU A 81 6.88 -32.59 2.57
CA LEU A 81 6.26 -33.06 1.32
C LEU A 81 7.29 -33.01 0.21
N ALA A 82 7.33 -34.07 -0.61
CA ALA A 82 8.19 -34.13 -1.77
C ALA A 82 7.50 -33.49 -2.99
N ILE A 83 8.22 -32.64 -3.70
CA ILE A 83 7.80 -32.06 -4.98
C ILE A 83 8.46 -32.84 -6.11
N GLN A 84 7.67 -33.27 -7.07
CA GLN A 84 8.20 -33.99 -8.20
C GLN A 84 8.95 -33.04 -9.15
N ALA A 85 10.17 -33.38 -9.56
CA ALA A 85 10.94 -32.59 -10.51
C ALA A 85 10.18 -32.42 -11.85
N SER A 86 10.49 -31.33 -12.55
CA SER A 86 9.99 -31.07 -13.91
C SER A 86 11.15 -31.14 -14.90
N GLU A 87 11.05 -32.00 -15.92
CA GLU A 87 12.17 -32.32 -16.81
C GLU A 87 12.30 -31.35 -17.99
N SER A 88 11.21 -30.99 -18.65
CA SER A 88 11.25 -30.30 -19.93
C SER A 88 10.76 -28.86 -19.90
N LEU A 89 9.76 -28.56 -19.12
CA LEU A 89 9.11 -27.25 -19.01
C LEU A 89 8.84 -26.89 -17.55
N ASP A 90 8.63 -25.60 -17.29
CA ASP A 90 8.28 -25.10 -15.98
C ASP A 90 6.85 -25.55 -15.60
N ARG A 91 6.58 -25.66 -14.28
CA ARG A 91 5.30 -26.09 -13.76
C ARG A 91 4.97 -25.33 -12.47
N ILE A 92 3.71 -25.14 -12.18
CA ILE A 92 3.25 -24.65 -10.88
C ILE A 92 2.45 -25.77 -10.20
N ASP A 93 2.92 -26.22 -9.04
CA ASP A 93 2.21 -27.15 -8.18
C ASP A 93 1.54 -26.41 -7.04
N THR A 94 0.43 -26.93 -6.51
CA THR A 94 -0.24 -26.33 -5.35
C THR A 94 -0.25 -27.28 -4.18
N VAL A 95 0.17 -26.79 -3.02
CA VAL A 95 -0.01 -27.52 -1.74
C VAL A 95 -1.43 -27.26 -1.25
N VAL A 96 -2.17 -28.32 -0.97
CA VAL A 96 -3.55 -28.23 -0.54
C VAL A 96 -3.80 -28.97 0.77
N ILE A 97 -4.72 -28.45 1.56
CA ILE A 97 -5.43 -29.18 2.60
C ILE A 97 -6.68 -29.74 1.94
N ARG A 98 -6.83 -31.05 1.93
CA ARG A 98 -7.95 -31.73 1.29
C ARG A 98 -8.80 -32.44 2.33
N LEU A 99 -10.07 -32.09 2.38
CA LEU A 99 -11.11 -32.87 3.02
C LEU A 99 -11.55 -33.96 2.04
N ASP A 100 -11.38 -35.21 2.40
CA ASP A 100 -11.84 -36.36 1.62
C ASP A 100 -13.04 -37.03 2.34
N ASN A 101 -14.21 -36.93 1.74
CA ASN A 101 -15.46 -37.49 2.31
C ASN A 101 -15.48 -39.00 2.22
N LEU A 102 -14.84 -39.63 1.23
CA LEU A 102 -14.80 -41.08 1.06
C LEU A 102 -13.83 -41.71 2.06
N GLN A 103 -12.64 -41.10 2.24
CA GLN A 103 -11.66 -41.56 3.22
C GLN A 103 -11.95 -41.06 4.65
N ARG A 104 -12.87 -40.09 4.77
CA ARG A 104 -13.31 -39.49 6.04
C ARG A 104 -12.12 -38.87 6.81
N ASN A 105 -11.26 -38.19 6.12
CA ASN A 105 -10.11 -37.51 6.71
C ASN A 105 -9.84 -36.12 6.08
N VAL A 106 -8.98 -35.34 6.73
CA VAL A 106 -8.37 -34.14 6.19
C VAL A 106 -6.86 -34.33 6.21
N ASP A 107 -6.17 -34.13 5.07
CA ASP A 107 -4.73 -34.30 4.99
C ASP A 107 -4.11 -33.33 3.96
N LEU A 108 -2.77 -33.23 3.98
CA LEU A 108 -1.98 -32.42 3.07
C LEU A 108 -1.64 -33.20 1.79
N TYR A 109 -1.86 -32.55 0.65
CA TYR A 109 -1.52 -33.08 -0.67
C TYR A 109 -0.79 -32.05 -1.52
N VAL A 110 -0.08 -32.52 -2.53
CA VAL A 110 0.48 -31.70 -3.60
C VAL A 110 -0.30 -31.98 -4.87
N VAL A 111 -1.05 -30.99 -5.32
CA VAL A 111 -1.72 -31.01 -6.63
C VAL A 111 -0.72 -30.61 -7.69
N LYS A 112 -0.31 -31.55 -8.50
CA LYS A 112 0.65 -31.34 -9.59
C LYS A 112 -0.01 -30.56 -10.72
N GLY A 113 0.63 -29.47 -11.15
CA GLY A 113 0.19 -28.70 -12.29
C GLY A 113 0.61 -29.29 -13.63
N THR A 114 0.27 -28.61 -14.69
CA THR A 114 0.68 -28.97 -16.06
C THR A 114 1.94 -28.21 -16.45
N ALA A 115 2.95 -28.95 -16.91
CA ALA A 115 4.19 -28.33 -17.40
C ALA A 115 3.92 -27.61 -18.73
N ALA A 116 4.32 -26.32 -18.83
CA ALA A 116 4.08 -25.48 -19.99
C ALA A 116 5.14 -24.38 -20.09
N SER A 117 5.23 -23.72 -21.26
CA SER A 117 6.08 -22.53 -21.44
C SER A 117 5.61 -21.32 -20.61
N SER A 118 4.33 -21.26 -20.31
CA SER A 118 3.72 -20.32 -19.37
C SER A 118 2.80 -21.11 -18.45
N PRO A 119 3.35 -21.70 -17.36
CA PRO A 119 2.58 -22.57 -16.49
C PRO A 119 1.53 -21.79 -15.68
N ILE A 120 0.38 -22.39 -15.51
CA ILE A 120 -0.70 -21.86 -14.68
C ILE A 120 -0.90 -22.74 -13.44
N ARG A 121 -1.33 -22.14 -12.35
CA ARG A 121 -1.65 -22.87 -11.12
C ARG A 121 -2.81 -23.83 -11.32
N PRO A 122 -2.82 -25.00 -10.66
CA PRO A 122 -3.91 -25.94 -10.73
C PRO A 122 -5.23 -25.35 -10.24
N LYS A 123 -6.34 -25.77 -10.87
CA LYS A 123 -7.67 -25.49 -10.37
C LYS A 123 -7.93 -26.36 -9.15
N LEU A 124 -8.38 -25.76 -8.07
CA LEU A 124 -8.80 -26.48 -6.86
C LEU A 124 -10.17 -27.11 -7.05
N ASN A 125 -10.39 -28.27 -6.45
CA ASN A 125 -11.71 -28.87 -6.37
C ASN A 125 -12.45 -28.26 -5.18
N ARG A 126 -13.40 -27.39 -5.47
CA ARG A 126 -14.23 -26.67 -4.49
C ARG A 126 -15.69 -26.73 -4.95
N PRO A 127 -16.39 -27.85 -4.73
CA PRO A 127 -17.78 -27.98 -5.12
C PRO A 127 -18.64 -26.96 -4.38
N VAL A 128 -19.71 -26.51 -5.02
CA VAL A 128 -20.67 -25.57 -4.44
C VAL A 128 -21.37 -26.22 -3.26
N LEU A 129 -21.67 -25.46 -2.21
CA LEU A 129 -22.45 -25.90 -1.05
C LEU A 129 -23.74 -26.62 -1.48
N GLY A 130 -23.91 -27.86 -1.01
CA GLY A 130 -25.05 -28.71 -1.34
C GLY A 130 -24.82 -29.69 -2.49
N GLU A 131 -23.70 -29.57 -3.23
CA GLU A 131 -23.26 -30.59 -4.18
C GLU A 131 -22.36 -31.61 -3.46
N SER A 132 -22.69 -32.90 -3.57
CA SER A 132 -21.84 -33.96 -3.03
C SER A 132 -20.61 -34.14 -3.92
N GLY A 133 -19.49 -33.60 -3.51
CA GLY A 133 -18.19 -33.91 -4.08
C GLY A 133 -17.43 -34.89 -3.23
N ASP A 134 -16.58 -35.73 -3.84
CA ASP A 134 -15.76 -36.69 -3.11
C ASP A 134 -14.77 -36.00 -2.17
N TYR A 135 -14.28 -34.81 -2.53
CA TYR A 135 -13.34 -34.05 -1.74
C TYR A 135 -13.44 -32.53 -1.98
N TYR A 136 -12.91 -31.75 -1.02
CA TYR A 136 -12.82 -30.29 -1.08
C TYR A 136 -11.39 -29.83 -0.75
N GLU A 137 -10.87 -28.80 -1.45
CA GLU A 137 -9.49 -28.38 -1.34
C GLU A 137 -9.34 -26.91 -0.93
N LEU A 138 -8.44 -26.66 0.02
CA LEU A 138 -7.91 -25.34 0.36
C LEU A 138 -6.45 -25.26 -0.09
N GLY A 139 -6.11 -24.36 -1.00
CA GLY A 139 -4.75 -24.17 -1.50
C GLY A 139 -3.96 -23.23 -0.58
N ILE A 140 -2.94 -23.74 0.10
CA ILE A 140 -2.15 -22.98 1.07
C ILE A 140 -0.88 -22.35 0.49
N ALA A 141 -0.33 -22.92 -0.59
CA ALA A 141 0.80 -22.33 -1.32
C ALA A 141 0.87 -22.84 -2.76
N ASP A 142 1.30 -21.97 -3.65
CA ASP A 142 1.68 -22.32 -5.03
C ASP A 142 3.21 -22.40 -5.15
N ILE A 143 3.74 -23.43 -5.80
CA ILE A 143 5.18 -23.71 -5.93
C ILE A 143 5.56 -23.69 -7.38
N PHE A 144 6.43 -22.75 -7.76
CA PHE A 144 7.01 -22.73 -9.10
C PHE A 144 8.16 -23.74 -9.19
N VAL A 145 7.95 -24.79 -9.97
CA VAL A 145 8.93 -25.87 -10.23
C VAL A 145 9.59 -25.60 -11.58
N ALA A 146 10.79 -25.05 -11.55
CA ALA A 146 11.54 -24.79 -12.78
C ALA A 146 11.97 -26.11 -13.44
N LYS A 147 12.06 -26.09 -14.77
CA LYS A 147 12.62 -27.23 -15.53
C LYS A 147 14.03 -27.59 -15.05
N ASN A 148 14.31 -28.88 -14.96
CA ASN A 148 15.62 -29.41 -14.54
C ASN A 148 16.10 -28.90 -13.18
N SER A 149 15.21 -28.37 -12.33
CA SER A 149 15.56 -27.98 -10.97
C SER A 149 15.75 -29.20 -10.09
N THR A 150 16.78 -29.17 -9.27
CA THR A 150 17.10 -30.19 -8.26
C THR A 150 16.74 -29.77 -6.84
N ASP A 151 16.24 -28.54 -6.70
CA ASP A 151 15.85 -27.94 -5.43
C ASP A 151 14.69 -26.97 -5.60
N ILE A 152 13.98 -26.70 -4.51
CA ILE A 152 12.96 -25.66 -4.41
C ILE A 152 13.52 -24.48 -3.59
N ALA A 153 13.65 -23.32 -4.21
CA ALA A 153 14.07 -22.11 -3.52
C ALA A 153 12.86 -21.40 -2.88
N GLN A 154 13.07 -20.75 -1.72
CA GLN A 154 12.00 -20.07 -0.97
C GLN A 154 11.25 -19.03 -1.79
N HIS A 155 11.93 -18.26 -2.63
CA HIS A 155 11.30 -17.23 -3.48
C HIS A 155 10.38 -17.80 -4.59
N ARG A 156 10.38 -19.12 -4.79
CA ARG A 156 9.50 -19.84 -5.73
C ARG A 156 8.22 -20.37 -5.07
N ILE A 157 8.05 -20.13 -3.78
CA ILE A 157 6.87 -20.50 -3.01
C ILE A 157 6.04 -19.24 -2.80
N THR A 158 4.83 -19.23 -3.32
CA THR A 158 3.85 -18.16 -3.13
C THR A 158 2.85 -18.60 -2.08
N ASP A 159 2.79 -17.90 -0.96
CA ASP A 159 1.81 -18.13 0.10
C ASP A 159 0.42 -17.69 -0.36
N THR A 160 -0.55 -18.59 -0.32
CA THR A 160 -1.94 -18.34 -0.73
C THR A 160 -2.94 -18.49 0.41
N ARG A 161 -2.47 -18.60 1.66
CA ARG A 161 -3.33 -18.77 2.83
C ARG A 161 -4.30 -17.60 3.04
N LEU A 162 -3.88 -16.37 2.73
CA LEU A 162 -4.71 -15.17 2.85
C LEU A 162 -5.60 -14.90 1.62
N ASP A 163 -5.44 -15.66 0.55
CA ASP A 163 -6.27 -15.57 -0.64
C ASP A 163 -7.58 -16.37 -0.43
N ASN A 164 -8.69 -15.67 -0.28
CA ASN A 164 -10.01 -16.30 -0.06
C ASN A 164 -10.47 -17.17 -1.24
N GLU A 165 -9.97 -16.94 -2.44
CA GLU A 165 -10.23 -17.79 -3.59
C GLU A 165 -9.42 -19.09 -3.54
N ARG A 166 -8.37 -19.15 -2.72
CA ARG A 166 -7.49 -20.32 -2.60
C ARG A 166 -7.65 -21.05 -1.26
N CYS A 167 -7.52 -20.35 -0.16
CA CYS A 167 -7.60 -20.90 1.19
C CYS A 167 -8.56 -20.08 2.05
N GLY A 168 -8.16 -18.90 2.43
CA GLY A 168 -8.84 -18.03 3.37
C GLY A 168 -8.37 -18.24 4.81
N VAL A 169 -8.79 -17.32 5.66
CA VAL A 169 -8.57 -17.35 7.10
C VAL A 169 -9.91 -17.65 7.79
N ILE A 170 -9.89 -18.46 8.85
CA ILE A 170 -11.08 -18.70 9.66
C ILE A 170 -11.56 -17.36 10.23
N ALA A 171 -12.72 -16.93 9.79
CA ALA A 171 -13.43 -15.79 10.32
C ALA A 171 -14.77 -16.27 10.92
N SER A 172 -15.29 -15.53 11.89
CA SER A 172 -16.67 -15.74 12.32
C SER A 172 -17.60 -15.29 11.21
N ALA A 173 -18.47 -16.15 10.73
CA ALA A 173 -19.50 -15.83 9.72
C ALA A 173 -20.41 -14.68 10.19
N ILE A 174 -20.52 -14.45 11.50
CA ILE A 174 -21.24 -13.32 12.09
C ILE A 174 -20.50 -11.98 11.86
N LEU A 175 -19.20 -12.05 11.57
CA LEU A 175 -18.34 -10.88 11.26
C LEU A 175 -18.10 -10.72 9.74
N GLU A 176 -18.76 -11.45 8.87
CA GLU A 176 -18.93 -11.03 7.48
C GLU A 176 -19.85 -9.79 7.40
N LEU A 177 -19.47 -8.77 8.14
CA LEU A 177 -19.75 -7.41 7.73
C LEU A 177 -19.22 -7.30 6.30
N ASN A 178 -20.08 -6.89 5.41
CA ASN A 178 -19.73 -6.66 4.01
C ASN A 178 -18.57 -5.64 3.95
N THR A 179 -17.36 -6.15 4.19
CA THR A 179 -16.12 -5.36 4.21
C THR A 179 -15.86 -4.73 2.86
N THR A 180 -16.47 -5.25 1.80
CA THR A 180 -16.41 -4.69 0.45
C THR A 180 -16.83 -3.22 0.44
N LYS A 181 -17.94 -2.86 1.10
CA LYS A 181 -18.38 -1.46 1.21
C LYS A 181 -17.38 -0.58 1.96
N TYR A 182 -16.77 -1.08 3.02
CA TYR A 182 -15.74 -0.33 3.77
C TYR A 182 -14.45 -0.22 2.96
N TYR A 183 -14.10 -1.27 2.23
CA TYR A 183 -12.93 -1.27 1.35
C TYR A 183 -13.11 -0.31 0.17
N GLU A 184 -14.29 -0.30 -0.46
CA GLU A 184 -14.65 0.64 -1.53
C GLU A 184 -14.66 2.09 -1.01
N GLN A 185 -15.19 2.35 0.18
CA GLN A 185 -15.16 3.67 0.82
C GLN A 185 -13.73 4.11 1.15
N PHE A 186 -12.91 3.20 1.68
CA PHE A 186 -11.50 3.48 1.95
C PHE A 186 -10.73 3.75 0.66
N GLN A 187 -10.97 2.97 -0.38
CA GLN A 187 -10.32 3.14 -1.68
C GLN A 187 -10.74 4.45 -2.34
N SER A 188 -12.03 4.81 -2.31
CA SER A 188 -12.50 6.11 -2.80
C SER A 188 -11.90 7.28 -2.03
N ALA A 189 -11.81 7.19 -0.71
CA ALA A 189 -11.18 8.22 0.13
C ALA A 189 -9.66 8.33 -0.13
N LEU A 190 -8.99 7.19 -0.38
CA LEU A 190 -7.57 7.16 -0.73
C LEU A 190 -7.32 7.76 -2.12
N ASP A 191 -8.17 7.45 -3.10
CA ASP A 191 -8.08 7.98 -4.46
C ASP A 191 -8.31 9.50 -4.45
N GLU A 192 -9.31 9.99 -3.72
CA GLU A 192 -9.55 11.43 -3.52
C GLU A 192 -8.37 12.14 -2.84
N TYR A 193 -7.77 11.49 -1.83
CA TYR A 193 -6.56 12.00 -1.19
C TYR A 193 -5.37 12.03 -2.15
N LEU A 194 -5.16 10.98 -2.94
CA LEU A 194 -4.09 10.91 -3.94
C LEU A 194 -4.30 11.91 -5.08
N GLU A 195 -5.54 12.14 -5.54
CA GLU A 195 -5.85 13.21 -6.49
C GLU A 195 -5.50 14.59 -5.93
N THR A 196 -5.85 14.84 -4.65
CA THR A 196 -5.52 16.10 -3.97
C THR A 196 -4.00 16.27 -3.83
N VAL A 197 -3.26 15.22 -3.47
CA VAL A 197 -1.79 15.24 -3.37
C VAL A 197 -1.16 15.42 -4.75
N ASN A 198 -1.64 14.72 -5.77
CA ASN A 198 -1.14 14.85 -7.14
C ASN A 198 -1.44 16.24 -7.73
N ALA A 199 -2.63 16.79 -7.50
CA ALA A 199 -2.95 18.16 -7.89
C ALA A 199 -2.06 19.20 -7.16
N ALA A 200 -1.67 18.93 -5.92
CA ALA A 200 -0.72 19.74 -5.16
C ALA A 200 0.71 19.62 -5.71
N ILE A 201 1.10 18.46 -6.23
CA ILE A 201 2.42 18.19 -6.82
C ILE A 201 2.47 18.67 -8.28
N ASP A 202 1.38 18.51 -9.06
CA ASP A 202 1.32 18.75 -10.51
C ASP A 202 1.24 20.23 -10.96
N GLY A 203 1.64 21.16 -10.14
CA GLY A 203 1.93 22.46 -10.70
C GLY A 203 1.22 23.67 -10.11
N THR A 204 0.15 23.53 -9.33
CA THR A 204 -0.42 24.71 -8.65
C THR A 204 0.43 25.13 -7.45
N LEU A 205 0.90 24.18 -6.66
CA LEU A 205 1.80 24.49 -5.53
C LEU A 205 3.24 24.70 -5.99
N ALA A 206 3.73 23.91 -6.96
CA ALA A 206 5.05 24.13 -7.56
C ALA A 206 5.09 25.45 -8.32
N GLY A 207 4.05 25.82 -9.06
CA GLY A 207 3.90 27.10 -9.70
C GLY A 207 3.77 28.26 -8.71
N GLN A 208 3.05 28.08 -7.60
CA GLN A 208 2.96 29.07 -6.53
C GLN A 208 4.28 29.19 -5.73
N LEU A 209 5.01 28.10 -5.53
CA LEU A 209 6.35 28.13 -4.95
C LEU A 209 7.37 28.75 -5.92
N GLU A 210 7.33 28.39 -7.20
CA GLU A 210 8.17 29.06 -8.22
C GLU A 210 7.88 30.54 -8.33
N SER A 211 6.60 30.96 -8.30
CA SER A 211 6.27 32.41 -8.31
C SER A 211 6.74 33.13 -7.06
N LYS A 212 6.67 32.47 -5.89
CA LYS A 212 7.21 33.04 -4.63
C LYS A 212 8.73 33.01 -4.53
N ILE A 213 9.43 32.14 -5.26
CA ILE A 213 10.88 32.02 -5.29
C ILE A 213 11.48 32.86 -6.44
N ARG A 214 10.70 33.19 -7.47
CA ARG A 214 11.16 34.03 -8.57
C ARG A 214 11.60 35.38 -8.05
N SER A 215 12.84 35.70 -8.33
CA SER A 215 13.38 37.07 -8.15
C SER A 215 13.47 37.76 -9.52
N THR A 216 12.92 38.94 -9.62
CA THR A 216 13.10 39.83 -10.80
C THR A 216 14.21 40.81 -10.52
N THR A 217 15.19 40.87 -11.40
CA THR A 217 16.30 41.83 -11.25
C THR A 217 16.15 42.94 -12.26
N LYS A 218 16.21 44.20 -11.80
CA LYS A 218 16.23 45.40 -12.64
C LYS A 218 17.52 46.18 -12.42
N THR A 219 17.98 46.86 -13.46
CA THR A 219 19.11 47.79 -13.36
C THR A 219 18.54 49.21 -13.27
N ILE A 220 18.86 49.91 -12.20
CA ILE A 220 18.39 51.27 -11.90
C ILE A 220 19.61 52.17 -11.89
N THR A 221 19.62 53.18 -12.74
CA THR A 221 20.66 54.23 -12.73
C THR A 221 20.05 55.49 -12.16
N ILE A 222 20.63 56.01 -11.11
CA ILE A 222 20.18 57.20 -10.40
C ILE A 222 21.12 58.35 -10.77
N GLN A 223 20.54 59.43 -11.32
CA GLN A 223 21.28 60.62 -11.66
C GLN A 223 21.51 61.53 -10.42
N PRO A 224 22.54 62.32 -10.37
CA PRO A 224 22.81 63.19 -9.20
C PRO A 224 21.65 64.09 -8.80
N GLU A 225 20.89 64.57 -9.76
CA GLU A 225 19.72 65.45 -9.58
C GLU A 225 18.51 64.78 -9.06
N GLU A 226 18.46 63.41 -9.08
CA GLU A 226 17.35 62.62 -8.55
C GLU A 226 17.47 62.44 -7.02
N TRP A 227 18.59 62.74 -6.42
CA TRP A 227 18.76 62.74 -4.98
C TRP A 227 18.19 64.01 -4.34
N GLN A 228 17.02 63.92 -3.76
CA GLN A 228 16.36 65.03 -3.05
C GLN A 228 16.71 64.95 -1.56
N GLU A 229 17.51 65.89 -1.08
CA GLU A 229 18.00 65.86 0.31
C GLU A 229 18.69 64.58 0.70
N GLY A 230 19.37 63.92 -0.24
CA GLY A 230 20.01 62.63 -0.04
C GLY A 230 19.07 61.42 -0.06
N ILE A 231 17.81 61.60 -0.50
CA ILE A 231 16.81 60.52 -0.63
C ILE A 231 16.47 60.32 -2.11
N TYR A 232 16.50 59.09 -2.55
CA TYR A 232 15.99 58.68 -3.86
C TYR A 232 14.72 57.83 -3.68
N THR A 233 13.72 58.06 -4.52
CA THR A 233 12.47 57.28 -4.52
C THR A 233 12.36 56.48 -5.80
N LEU A 234 12.30 55.15 -5.69
CA LEU A 234 11.99 54.25 -6.78
C LEU A 234 10.50 53.95 -6.77
N ASN A 235 9.79 54.24 -7.85
CA ASN A 235 8.41 53.83 -8.07
C ASN A 235 8.42 52.60 -8.97
N ASP A 236 8.06 51.44 -8.43
CA ASP A 236 8.02 50.19 -9.16
C ASP A 236 6.93 49.28 -8.62
N PRO A 237 6.06 48.71 -9.50
CA PRO A 237 4.97 47.85 -9.08
C PRO A 237 5.41 46.54 -8.40
N LEU A 238 6.71 46.17 -8.49
CA LEU A 238 7.25 44.98 -7.81
C LEU A 238 7.61 45.27 -6.34
N VAL A 239 7.60 46.49 -5.90
CA VAL A 239 7.83 46.87 -4.49
C VAL A 239 6.57 46.51 -3.68
N THR A 240 6.76 45.83 -2.59
CA THR A 240 5.71 45.49 -1.61
C THR A 240 5.92 46.26 -0.31
N SER A 241 4.99 46.14 0.64
CA SER A 241 5.19 46.69 2.00
C SER A 241 6.18 45.90 2.85
N ASP A 242 6.64 44.73 2.36
CA ASP A 242 7.67 43.92 3.03
C ASP A 242 9.07 44.47 2.77
N THR A 243 9.73 44.97 3.80
CA THR A 243 11.06 45.54 3.72
C THR A 243 12.17 44.59 3.29
N SER A 244 11.90 43.28 3.31
CA SER A 244 12.79 42.22 2.81
C SER A 244 12.57 41.90 1.32
N ASN A 245 11.61 42.55 0.66
CA ASN A 245 11.25 42.27 -0.72
C ASN A 245 12.31 42.63 -1.73
N GLN A 246 13.12 43.65 -1.50
CA GLN A 246 14.17 44.08 -2.44
C GLN A 246 15.55 44.16 -1.80
N ASP A 247 16.56 43.86 -2.62
CA ASP A 247 17.97 44.07 -2.31
C ASP A 247 18.59 45.03 -3.31
N TRP A 248 19.28 46.07 -2.83
CA TRP A 248 20.01 47.00 -3.63
C TRP A 248 21.49 46.61 -3.65
N MET A 249 22.03 46.33 -4.81
CA MET A 249 23.43 45.95 -4.99
C MET A 249 24.07 46.81 -6.09
N PRO A 250 25.35 47.21 -5.97
CA PRO A 250 26.08 47.79 -7.08
C PRO A 250 26.04 46.90 -8.32
N LYS A 251 26.09 47.44 -9.53
CA LYS A 251 26.18 46.61 -10.74
C LYS A 251 27.48 45.79 -10.72
N LYS A 252 27.48 44.67 -11.43
CA LYS A 252 28.57 43.67 -11.41
C LYS A 252 29.90 44.21 -11.91
N ASP A 253 29.89 45.14 -12.90
CA ASP A 253 31.01 45.75 -13.60
C ASP A 253 31.18 47.26 -13.24
N ILE A 254 30.98 47.58 -11.95
CA ILE A 254 31.13 48.91 -11.41
C ILE A 254 32.60 49.35 -11.51
N SER A 255 32.85 50.63 -11.91
CA SER A 255 34.18 51.22 -11.87
C SER A 255 34.65 51.47 -10.44
N LYS A 256 35.96 51.53 -10.23
CA LYS A 256 36.50 51.84 -8.91
C LYS A 256 36.04 53.22 -8.41
N GLU A 257 35.98 54.20 -9.30
CA GLU A 257 35.52 55.54 -8.98
C GLU A 257 34.07 55.60 -8.54
N GLU A 258 33.19 54.89 -9.25
CA GLU A 258 31.77 54.75 -8.90
C GLU A 258 31.59 54.00 -7.58
N LEU A 259 32.41 52.94 -7.33
CA LEU A 259 32.38 52.20 -6.08
C LEU A 259 32.84 53.07 -4.89
N ASP A 260 33.90 53.85 -5.05
CA ASP A 260 34.37 54.72 -4.00
C ASP A 260 33.36 55.83 -3.64
N ILE A 261 32.58 56.32 -4.61
CA ILE A 261 31.45 57.24 -4.40
C ILE A 261 30.33 56.57 -3.64
N LEU A 262 29.96 55.34 -4.01
CA LEU A 262 28.90 54.57 -3.30
C LEU A 262 29.29 54.24 -1.85
N LEU A 263 30.55 53.92 -1.60
CA LEU A 263 31.07 53.69 -0.26
C LEU A 263 31.07 54.98 0.58
N ALA A 264 31.34 56.13 -0.01
CA ALA A 264 31.29 57.46 0.67
C ALA A 264 29.83 57.86 0.97
N ALA A 265 28.87 57.46 0.13
CA ALA A 265 27.44 57.78 0.29
C ALA A 265 26.77 57.04 1.46
N ILE A 266 27.22 55.84 1.82
CA ILE A 266 26.62 54.99 2.87
C ILE A 266 25.10 54.93 2.68
N ILE A 267 24.67 54.20 1.66
CA ILE A 267 23.25 54.12 1.28
C ILE A 267 22.54 53.07 2.13
N ILE A 268 21.37 53.42 2.68
CA ILE A 268 20.51 52.56 3.46
C ILE A 268 19.09 52.53 2.91
N ASP A 269 18.36 51.46 3.17
CA ASP A 269 16.91 51.44 3.01
C ASP A 269 16.30 52.42 4.02
N TYR A 270 15.35 53.26 3.57
CA TYR A 270 14.84 54.35 4.41
C TYR A 270 13.34 54.21 4.69
N ASP A 271 12.54 54.01 3.66
CA ASP A 271 11.09 53.93 3.78
C ASP A 271 10.49 53.21 2.57
N GLN A 272 9.37 52.46 2.73
CA GLN A 272 8.71 51.84 1.58
C GLN A 272 7.24 51.55 1.87
N ASP A 273 6.46 51.43 0.80
CA ASP A 273 5.12 50.91 0.78
C ASP A 273 4.84 50.30 -0.59
N VAL A 274 3.66 49.71 -0.79
CA VAL A 274 3.27 49.08 -2.05
C VAL A 274 3.47 50.07 -3.22
N GLY A 275 4.29 49.63 -4.17
CA GLY A 275 4.58 50.37 -5.39
C GLY A 275 5.71 51.37 -5.32
N TRP A 276 6.35 51.62 -4.16
CA TRP A 276 7.49 52.51 -4.06
C TRP A 276 8.43 52.14 -2.89
N THR A 277 9.73 52.45 -3.06
CA THR A 277 10.74 52.34 -2.00
C THR A 277 11.67 53.55 -2.03
N LYS A 278 12.20 53.92 -0.88
CA LYS A 278 13.17 55.00 -0.73
C LYS A 278 14.47 54.48 -0.16
N ILE A 279 15.57 54.95 -0.72
CA ILE A 279 16.91 54.78 -0.16
C ILE A 279 17.47 56.14 0.25
N LYS A 280 18.32 56.16 1.26
CA LYS A 280 18.89 57.39 1.80
C LYS A 280 20.40 57.30 1.93
N CYS A 281 21.09 58.36 1.52
CA CYS A 281 22.49 58.58 1.79
C CYS A 281 22.67 59.10 3.21
N LEU A 282 23.47 58.41 4.01
CA LEU A 282 23.92 58.91 5.34
C LEU A 282 25.23 59.63 5.27
N GLY A 283 26.00 59.45 4.20
CA GLY A 283 27.26 60.14 3.90
C GLY A 283 27.13 61.18 2.77
N ASP A 284 28.11 61.24 1.88
CA ASP A 284 28.14 62.19 0.77
C ASP A 284 27.09 61.81 -0.30
N ILE A 285 26.35 62.81 -0.79
CA ILE A 285 25.39 62.58 -1.88
C ILE A 285 26.16 62.33 -3.18
N PRO A 286 25.87 61.26 -3.98
CA PRO A 286 26.55 60.99 -5.22
C PRO A 286 26.53 62.22 -6.21
N THR A 287 27.67 62.56 -6.68
CA THR A 287 27.83 63.68 -7.66
C THR A 287 27.93 63.22 -9.10
N VAL A 288 27.87 61.88 -9.31
CA VAL A 288 27.81 61.24 -10.63
C VAL A 288 26.67 60.22 -10.65
N ALA A 289 26.29 59.85 -11.84
CA ALA A 289 25.30 58.79 -11.98
C ALA A 289 25.79 57.45 -11.34
N VAL A 290 24.98 56.84 -10.49
CA VAL A 290 25.29 55.56 -9.84
C VAL A 290 24.28 54.49 -10.27
N THR A 291 24.79 53.27 -10.52
CA THR A 291 23.97 52.22 -11.07
C THR A 291 23.86 51.03 -10.11
N PHE A 292 22.63 50.68 -9.78
CA PHE A 292 22.30 49.57 -8.92
C PHE A 292 21.66 48.43 -9.72
N ARG A 293 21.89 47.21 -9.26
CA ARG A 293 21.10 46.04 -9.58
C ARG A 293 20.14 45.82 -8.41
N VAL A 294 18.86 46.01 -8.65
CA VAL A 294 17.82 45.82 -7.64
C VAL A 294 17.15 44.47 -7.89
N CYS A 295 17.19 43.58 -6.89
CA CYS A 295 16.59 42.30 -6.95
C CYS A 295 15.30 42.33 -6.12
N PHE A 296 14.15 42.12 -6.76
CA PHE A 296 12.83 41.98 -6.12
C PHE A 296 12.54 40.51 -5.90
N ARG A 297 12.21 40.13 -4.66
CA ARG A 297 11.90 38.76 -4.26
C ARG A 297 10.40 38.54 -4.23
N GLY A 298 9.94 37.48 -4.91
CA GLY A 298 8.53 37.12 -4.98
C GLY A 298 7.75 37.94 -6.00
N ASP A 299 6.76 37.31 -6.60
CA ASP A 299 5.72 38.00 -7.37
C ASP A 299 4.56 38.34 -6.43
N LYS A 300 3.87 39.46 -6.75
CA LYS A 300 2.62 39.84 -6.03
C LYS A 300 1.56 38.80 -6.16
#